data_9e5cd235dd4d0e4014620a68fcd4a0b8
#
_entry.id   9e5cd235dd4d0e4014620a68fcd4a0b8
#
_cell.length_a   1.000
_cell.length_b   1.000
_cell.length_c   1.000
_cell.angle_alpha   90.00
_cell.angle_beta   90.00
_cell.angle_gamma   90.00
#
_symmetry.space_group_name_H-M   'P 1'
#
loop_
_entity.id
_entity.type
_entity.pdbx_description
1 polymer ?
#
loop_
_entity_poly.entity_id
_entity_poly.type
_entity_poly.pdbx_seq_one_letter_code
_entity_poly.pdbx_strand_id
1 'polypeptide(L)'
;MTASESGVSFEETDTRHDEMHSTIEDWIDELVADVDEAKASQQFQEWLDVQSRFHDYSHRNTLLIKLQCPEATRVAGYNTWRSEFDRHVQEGEQAIWIWAPIITKQCPECENSPSYHEQSDCDYDETSPEEWSKGLVGFKPTAVFDVSQTEGEPLPGLETEAAGDADDLVPALLHAATTLDIDVRVVDAAELEHGDAKGVCKHRTLHEGQPVVEAKARSNQADLAVTLVHEYA
;
A
#
# COMPACT_ATOMS: atom_id res chain seq x y z
N MET A 1 -29.54 -1.28 8.77
CA MET A 1 -29.70 -0.56 7.49
C MET A 1 -28.34 -0.71 6.82
N THR A 2 -28.29 -1.44 5.73
CA THR A 2 -27.09 -1.77 4.98
C THR A 2 -26.52 -0.52 4.33
N ALA A 3 -25.33 -0.08 4.77
CA ALA A 3 -24.56 0.95 4.08
C ALA A 3 -24.22 0.42 2.67
N SER A 4 -24.56 1.22 1.68
CA SER A 4 -24.29 0.98 0.26
C SER A 4 -22.81 0.85 0.02
N GLU A 5 -22.40 -0.23 -0.63
CA GLU A 5 -21.04 -0.53 -1.09
C GLU A 5 -20.60 0.31 -2.32
N SER A 6 -21.17 1.48 -2.53
CA SER A 6 -20.71 2.38 -3.59
C SER A 6 -19.64 3.32 -3.03
N GLY A 7 -18.40 3.13 -3.46
CA GLY A 7 -17.30 4.04 -3.14
C GLY A 7 -17.59 5.49 -3.58
N VAL A 8 -16.86 6.44 -3.00
CA VAL A 8 -16.90 7.86 -3.38
C VAL A 8 -16.40 8.02 -4.81
N SER A 9 -17.03 8.88 -5.62
CA SER A 9 -16.64 9.19 -7.01
C SER A 9 -16.39 10.68 -7.19
N PHE A 10 -15.36 11.07 -7.94
CA PHE A 10 -14.96 12.44 -8.23
C PHE A 10 -15.02 12.71 -9.74
N GLU A 11 -16.21 12.81 -10.30
CA GLU A 11 -16.41 12.85 -11.76
C GLU A 11 -16.19 14.24 -12.35
N GLU A 12 -16.56 15.31 -11.66
CA GLU A 12 -16.49 16.67 -12.18
C GLU A 12 -15.08 17.25 -12.15
N THR A 13 -14.56 17.64 -13.32
CA THR A 13 -13.17 18.10 -13.47
C THR A 13 -12.88 19.40 -12.73
N ASP A 14 -13.83 20.33 -12.74
CA ASP A 14 -13.64 21.69 -12.21
C ASP A 14 -13.67 21.72 -10.66
N THR A 15 -14.42 20.82 -10.03
CA THR A 15 -14.59 20.75 -8.57
C THR A 15 -13.76 19.64 -7.91
N ARG A 16 -13.23 18.71 -8.70
CA ARG A 16 -12.54 17.50 -8.23
C ARG A 16 -11.45 17.76 -7.19
N HIS A 17 -10.64 18.78 -7.40
CA HIS A 17 -9.58 19.15 -6.45
C HIS A 17 -10.17 19.46 -5.07
N ASP A 18 -11.18 20.31 -5.01
CA ASP A 18 -11.80 20.75 -3.77
C ASP A 18 -12.61 19.62 -3.11
N GLU A 19 -13.30 18.81 -3.92
CA GLU A 19 -14.03 17.63 -3.46
C GLU A 19 -13.11 16.59 -2.83
N MET A 20 -11.95 16.30 -3.42
CA MET A 20 -10.96 15.39 -2.85
C MET A 20 -10.40 15.90 -1.52
N HIS A 21 -10.18 17.21 -1.36
CA HIS A 21 -9.77 17.81 -0.09
C HIS A 21 -10.85 17.71 0.96
N SER A 22 -12.07 18.18 0.64
CA SER A 22 -13.21 18.14 1.55
C SER A 22 -13.50 16.72 2.04
N THR A 23 -13.48 15.74 1.13
CA THR A 23 -13.74 14.34 1.50
C THR A 23 -12.72 13.78 2.50
N ILE A 24 -11.44 14.15 2.37
CA ILE A 24 -10.41 13.75 3.34
C ILE A 24 -10.65 14.42 4.70
N GLU A 25 -10.97 15.71 4.70
CA GLU A 25 -11.24 16.47 5.94
C GLU A 25 -12.48 15.93 6.64
N ASP A 26 -13.57 15.72 5.92
CA ASP A 26 -14.81 15.16 6.44
C ASP A 26 -14.59 13.78 7.07
N TRP A 27 -13.81 12.93 6.42
CA TRP A 27 -13.49 11.59 6.96
C TRP A 27 -12.65 11.67 8.23
N ILE A 28 -11.66 12.57 8.28
CA ILE A 28 -10.85 12.80 9.49
C ILE A 28 -11.72 13.32 10.62
N ASP A 29 -12.60 14.27 10.36
CA ASP A 29 -13.50 14.84 11.34
C ASP A 29 -14.51 13.79 11.86
N GLU A 30 -15.02 12.92 11.00
CA GLU A 30 -15.89 11.80 11.38
C GLU A 30 -15.14 10.82 12.29
N LEU A 31 -13.90 10.46 11.95
CA LEU A 31 -13.06 9.58 12.76
C LEU A 31 -12.76 10.17 14.15
N VAL A 32 -12.53 11.48 14.23
CA VAL A 32 -12.25 12.20 15.48
C VAL A 32 -13.53 12.38 16.31
N ALA A 33 -14.67 12.63 15.68
CA ALA A 33 -15.96 12.85 16.35
C ALA A 33 -16.60 11.55 16.88
N ASP A 34 -16.25 10.40 16.31
CA ASP A 34 -16.79 9.11 16.70
C ASP A 34 -16.09 8.62 17.99
N VAL A 35 -16.67 9.01 19.13
CA VAL A 35 -16.17 8.72 20.48
C VAL A 35 -16.31 7.22 20.87
N ASP A 36 -16.95 6.42 20.00
CA ASP A 36 -16.98 4.96 20.18
C ASP A 36 -15.62 4.38 19.86
N GLU A 37 -14.83 4.15 20.90
CA GLU A 37 -13.45 3.63 20.82
C GLU A 37 -13.35 2.35 19.99
N ALA A 38 -14.38 1.51 19.99
CA ALA A 38 -14.40 0.27 19.19
C ALA A 38 -14.54 0.54 17.70
N LYS A 39 -15.41 1.51 17.31
CA LYS A 39 -15.63 1.85 15.92
C LYS A 39 -14.45 2.62 15.32
N ALA A 40 -13.91 3.59 16.06
CA ALA A 40 -12.70 4.29 15.66
C ALA A 40 -11.50 3.32 15.51
N SER A 41 -11.37 2.36 16.42
CA SER A 41 -10.34 1.31 16.33
C SER A 41 -10.52 0.43 15.11
N GLN A 42 -11.76 0.05 14.75
CA GLN A 42 -12.04 -0.74 13.55
C GLN A 42 -11.71 0.03 12.27
N GLN A 43 -12.18 1.25 12.13
CA GLN A 43 -11.89 2.10 10.97
C GLN A 43 -10.39 2.35 10.82
N PHE A 44 -9.69 2.56 11.93
CA PHE A 44 -8.25 2.74 11.93
C PHE A 44 -7.51 1.46 11.52
N GLN A 45 -7.94 0.29 11.98
CA GLN A 45 -7.38 -0.99 11.56
C GLN A 45 -7.59 -1.25 10.06
N GLU A 46 -8.79 -1.01 9.55
CA GLU A 46 -9.08 -1.12 8.12
C GLU A 46 -8.21 -0.18 7.28
N TRP A 47 -7.97 1.05 7.77
CA TRP A 47 -7.07 1.99 7.09
C TRP A 47 -5.62 1.51 7.13
N LEU A 48 -5.13 0.97 8.25
CA LEU A 48 -3.78 0.40 8.35
C LEU A 48 -3.60 -0.78 7.41
N ASP A 49 -4.61 -1.63 7.26
CA ASP A 49 -4.60 -2.76 6.34
C ASP A 49 -4.44 -2.30 4.88
N VAL A 50 -5.20 -1.29 4.46
CA VAL A 50 -5.05 -0.67 3.14
C VAL A 50 -3.69 0.01 3.01
N GLN A 51 -3.22 0.74 4.03
CA GLN A 51 -1.91 1.38 4.02
C GLN A 51 -0.76 0.37 3.82
N SER A 52 -0.88 -0.83 4.38
CA SER A 52 0.13 -1.89 4.22
C SER A 52 0.25 -2.39 2.78
N ARG A 53 -0.85 -2.36 2.02
CA ARG A 53 -0.88 -2.74 0.60
C ARG A 53 -0.30 -1.66 -0.31
N PHE A 54 -0.41 -0.40 0.09
CA PHE A 54 -0.03 0.78 -0.70
C PHE A 54 1.09 1.60 -0.05
N HIS A 55 2.13 0.94 0.44
CA HIS A 55 3.24 1.56 1.17
C HIS A 55 4.02 2.62 0.35
N ASP A 56 3.97 2.55 -0.98
CA ASP A 56 4.61 3.54 -1.88
C ASP A 56 3.77 4.81 -2.07
N TYR A 57 2.52 4.82 -1.57
CA TYR A 57 1.63 5.97 -1.65
C TYR A 57 1.61 6.76 -0.34
N SER A 58 1.40 8.09 -0.46
CA SER A 58 1.18 8.92 0.73
C SER A 58 -0.09 8.50 1.47
N HIS A 59 -0.16 8.76 2.78
CA HIS A 59 -1.34 8.46 3.59
C HIS A 59 -2.65 9.05 3.01
N ARG A 60 -2.59 10.27 2.44
CA ARG A 60 -3.74 10.90 1.78
C ARG A 60 -4.18 10.12 0.54
N ASN A 61 -3.25 9.69 -0.28
CA ASN A 61 -3.56 8.89 -1.46
C ASN A 61 -4.10 7.51 -1.09
N THR A 62 -3.54 6.87 -0.07
CA THR A 62 -4.05 5.59 0.43
C THR A 62 -5.49 5.71 0.91
N LEU A 63 -5.81 6.80 1.60
CA LEU A 63 -7.19 7.09 2.03
C LEU A 63 -8.12 7.31 0.83
N LEU A 64 -7.70 8.10 -0.16
CA LEU A 64 -8.48 8.33 -1.39
C LEU A 64 -8.74 7.03 -2.15
N ILE A 65 -7.74 6.13 -2.24
CA ILE A 65 -7.90 4.81 -2.86
C ILE A 65 -8.96 4.01 -2.08
N LYS A 66 -8.83 3.94 -0.74
CA LYS A 66 -9.77 3.20 0.11
C LYS A 66 -11.21 3.70 -0.04
N LEU A 67 -11.42 5.02 -0.04
CA LEU A 67 -12.76 5.62 -0.13
C LEU A 67 -13.42 5.39 -1.48
N GLN A 68 -12.65 5.35 -2.57
CA GLN A 68 -13.16 5.17 -3.93
C GLN A 68 -13.25 3.70 -4.34
N CYS A 69 -12.30 2.87 -3.90
CA CYS A 69 -12.21 1.46 -4.24
C CYS A 69 -11.69 0.66 -3.03
N PRO A 70 -12.54 0.28 -2.06
CA PRO A 70 -12.13 -0.40 -0.83
C PRO A 70 -11.37 -1.71 -1.05
N GLU A 71 -11.71 -2.43 -2.13
CA GLU A 71 -11.12 -3.72 -2.50
C GLU A 71 -9.85 -3.60 -3.37
N ALA A 72 -9.39 -2.38 -3.66
CA ALA A 72 -8.20 -2.18 -4.46
C ALA A 72 -6.98 -2.90 -3.87
N THR A 73 -6.20 -3.52 -4.75
CA THR A 73 -5.01 -4.27 -4.37
C THR A 73 -3.73 -3.71 -5.01
N ARG A 74 -3.82 -3.25 -6.25
CA ARG A 74 -2.70 -2.67 -7.01
C ARG A 74 -3.22 -1.61 -7.95
N VAL A 75 -2.84 -0.37 -7.76
CA VAL A 75 -3.27 0.73 -8.63
C VAL A 75 -2.11 1.30 -9.43
N ALA A 76 -2.39 1.64 -10.69
CA ALA A 76 -1.43 2.32 -11.55
C ALA A 76 -2.15 3.21 -12.57
N GLY A 77 -1.40 4.16 -13.16
CA GLY A 77 -1.92 5.00 -14.23
C GLY A 77 -2.23 4.20 -15.50
N TYR A 78 -3.14 4.71 -16.32
CA TYR A 78 -3.54 4.09 -17.60
C TYR A 78 -2.35 3.71 -18.49
N ASN A 79 -1.40 4.63 -18.64
CA ASN A 79 -0.22 4.38 -19.47
C ASN A 79 0.73 3.35 -18.85
N THR A 80 0.86 3.33 -17.54
CA THR A 80 1.69 2.36 -16.80
C THR A 80 1.13 0.95 -16.99
N TRP A 81 -0.19 0.76 -16.87
CA TRP A 81 -0.81 -0.52 -17.15
C TRP A 81 -0.48 -1.02 -18.55
N ARG A 82 -0.54 -0.12 -19.54
CA ARG A 82 -0.31 -0.46 -20.95
C ARG A 82 1.18 -0.69 -21.27
N SER A 83 2.09 0.17 -20.78
CA SER A 83 3.50 0.15 -21.21
C SER A 83 4.38 -0.79 -20.39
N GLU A 84 4.05 -1.01 -19.12
CA GLU A 84 4.90 -1.78 -18.22
C GLU A 84 4.33 -3.17 -17.92
N PHE A 85 2.99 -3.32 -17.96
CA PHE A 85 2.33 -4.58 -17.58
C PHE A 85 1.60 -5.26 -18.75
N ASP A 86 1.60 -4.67 -19.94
CA ASP A 86 0.85 -5.17 -21.12
C ASP A 86 -0.64 -5.45 -20.80
N ARG A 87 -1.22 -4.54 -20.02
CA ARG A 87 -2.62 -4.56 -19.59
C ARG A 87 -3.31 -3.30 -20.03
N HIS A 88 -4.62 -3.38 -20.23
CA HIS A 88 -5.42 -2.21 -20.56
C HIS A 88 -6.65 -2.10 -19.64
N VAL A 89 -7.02 -0.88 -19.33
CA VAL A 89 -8.22 -0.59 -18.54
C VAL A 89 -9.45 -0.94 -19.36
N GLN A 90 -10.39 -1.65 -18.77
CA GLN A 90 -11.63 -2.06 -19.40
C GLN A 90 -12.53 -0.86 -19.68
N GLU A 91 -13.32 -0.94 -20.76
CA GLU A 91 -14.22 0.14 -21.14
C GLU A 91 -15.34 0.30 -20.10
N GLY A 92 -15.57 1.53 -19.66
CA GLY A 92 -16.61 1.85 -18.66
C GLY A 92 -16.13 1.85 -17.23
N GLU A 93 -14.87 1.50 -16.97
CA GLU A 93 -14.31 1.55 -15.63
C GLU A 93 -14.15 2.98 -15.12
N GLN A 94 -14.49 3.19 -13.84
CA GLN A 94 -14.34 4.47 -13.17
C GLN A 94 -12.93 4.66 -12.66
N ALA A 95 -12.34 5.83 -12.91
CA ALA A 95 -11.01 6.17 -12.41
C ALA A 95 -11.01 6.39 -10.90
N ILE A 96 -9.95 5.91 -10.25
CA ILE A 96 -9.61 6.27 -8.87
C ILE A 96 -8.74 7.52 -8.93
N TRP A 97 -9.14 8.58 -8.26
CA TRP A 97 -8.42 9.86 -8.29
C TRP A 97 -7.50 9.99 -7.09
N ILE A 98 -6.23 10.28 -7.37
CA ILE A 98 -5.19 10.50 -6.35
C ILE A 98 -4.43 11.79 -6.65
N TRP A 99 -3.64 12.25 -5.68
CA TRP A 99 -2.73 13.39 -5.85
C TRP A 99 -1.41 12.93 -6.45
N ALA A 100 -1.05 13.45 -7.63
CA ALA A 100 0.27 13.27 -8.22
C ALA A 100 1.09 14.55 -8.10
N PRO A 101 2.40 14.46 -7.79
CA PRO A 101 3.28 15.61 -7.70
C PRO A 101 3.50 16.23 -9.09
N ILE A 102 3.52 17.56 -9.14
CA ILE A 102 3.94 18.32 -10.32
C ILE A 102 5.41 18.68 -10.11
N ILE A 103 6.29 17.97 -10.81
CA ILE A 103 7.73 18.23 -10.78
C ILE A 103 8.11 18.91 -12.09
N THR A 104 8.52 20.17 -12.01
CA THR A 104 8.92 20.96 -13.17
C THR A 104 10.04 21.94 -12.78
N LYS A 105 10.47 22.80 -13.70
CA LYS A 105 11.35 23.90 -13.41
C LYS A 105 10.74 24.77 -12.31
N GLN A 106 11.55 25.15 -11.33
CA GLN A 106 11.11 25.85 -10.13
C GLN A 106 11.98 27.11 -9.96
N CYS A 107 11.32 28.26 -9.81
CA CYS A 107 12.02 29.51 -9.53
C CYS A 107 12.82 29.40 -8.22
N PRO A 108 14.10 29.80 -8.21
CA PRO A 108 14.93 29.72 -7.00
C PRO A 108 14.44 30.55 -5.82
N GLU A 109 13.64 31.57 -6.07
CA GLU A 109 13.18 32.51 -5.03
C GLU A 109 11.75 32.22 -4.58
N CYS A 110 10.78 32.18 -5.51
CA CYS A 110 9.36 31.99 -5.13
C CYS A 110 8.90 30.52 -5.18
N GLU A 111 9.80 29.60 -5.58
CA GLU A 111 9.53 28.15 -5.68
C GLU A 111 8.39 27.76 -6.62
N ASN A 112 7.83 28.70 -7.38
CA ASN A 112 6.78 28.45 -8.35
C ASN A 112 7.31 27.91 -9.68
N SER A 113 6.43 27.29 -10.47
CA SER A 113 6.71 26.96 -11.87
C SER A 113 6.85 28.24 -12.71
N PRO A 114 7.50 28.18 -13.90
CA PRO A 114 7.67 29.37 -14.73
C PRO A 114 6.38 30.15 -15.00
N SER A 115 5.28 29.45 -15.33
CA SER A 115 3.98 30.07 -15.61
C SER A 115 3.34 30.74 -14.39
N TYR A 116 3.55 30.22 -13.19
CA TYR A 116 3.07 30.83 -11.95
C TYR A 116 4.00 31.95 -11.47
N HIS A 117 5.31 31.81 -11.71
CA HIS A 117 6.28 32.88 -11.44
C HIS A 117 5.94 34.14 -12.23
N GLU A 118 5.63 34.02 -13.53
CA GLU A 118 5.21 35.16 -14.37
C GLU A 118 3.93 35.85 -13.88
N GLN A 119 3.10 35.17 -13.11
CA GLN A 119 1.85 35.70 -12.54
C GLN A 119 2.01 36.17 -11.08
N SER A 120 3.17 35.92 -10.49
CA SER A 120 3.48 36.32 -9.12
C SER A 120 4.18 37.68 -9.07
N ASP A 121 4.28 38.26 -7.87
CA ASP A 121 5.05 39.48 -7.63
C ASP A 121 6.56 39.20 -7.45
N CYS A 122 7.06 38.06 -7.93
CA CYS A 122 8.48 37.70 -7.81
C CYS A 122 9.29 38.32 -8.95
N ASP A 123 10.30 39.10 -8.60
CA ASP A 123 11.16 39.83 -9.53
C ASP A 123 12.47 39.05 -9.86
N TYR A 124 12.55 37.75 -9.55
CA TYR A 124 13.76 36.98 -9.82
C TYR A 124 14.00 36.84 -11.33
N ASP A 125 15.15 37.39 -11.80
CA ASP A 125 15.56 37.39 -13.21
C ASP A 125 17.05 37.03 -13.42
N GLU A 126 17.76 36.56 -12.37
CA GLU A 126 19.20 36.24 -12.45
C GLU A 126 19.50 35.08 -13.41
N THR A 127 18.59 34.13 -13.56
CA THR A 127 18.71 33.01 -14.49
C THR A 127 17.41 32.78 -15.23
N SER A 128 17.50 32.29 -16.49
CA SER A 128 16.32 31.99 -17.27
C SER A 128 15.55 30.72 -16.75
N PRO A 129 14.24 30.63 -16.96
CA PRO A 129 13.46 29.47 -16.51
C PRO A 129 13.96 28.11 -17.05
N GLU A 130 14.65 28.09 -18.19
CA GLU A 130 15.26 26.88 -18.74
C GLU A 130 16.45 26.38 -17.91
N GLU A 131 17.10 27.25 -17.19
CA GLU A 131 18.27 26.95 -16.34
C GLU A 131 17.88 26.54 -14.91
N TRP A 132 16.63 26.81 -14.51
CA TRP A 132 16.16 26.48 -13.17
C TRP A 132 16.23 24.96 -12.90
N SER A 133 16.49 24.61 -11.66
CA SER A 133 16.43 23.22 -11.23
C SER A 133 14.98 22.71 -11.22
N LYS A 134 14.80 21.39 -11.35
CA LYS A 134 13.50 20.78 -11.16
C LYS A 134 13.18 20.68 -9.67
N GLY A 135 11.97 21.06 -9.30
CA GLY A 135 11.44 20.94 -7.95
C GLY A 135 9.97 20.59 -7.93
N LEU A 136 9.44 20.33 -6.77
CA LEU A 136 8.02 20.11 -6.54
C LEU A 136 7.31 21.45 -6.47
N VAL A 137 6.47 21.76 -7.44
CA VAL A 137 5.71 23.02 -7.53
C VAL A 137 4.24 22.88 -7.15
N GLY A 138 3.75 21.68 -6.91
CA GLY A 138 2.37 21.45 -6.51
C GLY A 138 1.93 20.01 -6.72
N PHE A 139 0.63 19.79 -6.59
CA PHE A 139 -0.04 18.50 -6.83
C PHE A 139 -1.23 18.70 -7.75
N LYS A 140 -1.57 17.65 -8.49
CA LYS A 140 -2.75 17.62 -9.36
C LYS A 140 -3.52 16.32 -9.19
N PRO A 141 -4.85 16.32 -9.34
CA PRO A 141 -5.62 15.09 -9.48
C PRO A 141 -5.13 14.28 -10.67
N THR A 142 -4.94 12.98 -10.45
CA THR A 142 -4.47 12.05 -11.48
C THR A 142 -5.26 10.76 -11.38
N ALA A 143 -5.72 10.27 -12.53
CA ALA A 143 -6.47 9.03 -12.62
C ALA A 143 -5.54 7.82 -12.54
N VAL A 144 -5.89 6.88 -11.66
CA VAL A 144 -5.31 5.55 -11.58
C VAL A 144 -6.44 4.51 -11.62
N PHE A 145 -6.09 3.26 -11.87
CA PHE A 145 -7.01 2.15 -11.95
C PHE A 145 -6.46 0.96 -11.19
N ASP A 146 -7.31 0.23 -10.49
CA ASP A 146 -6.91 -1.02 -9.86
C ASP A 146 -6.73 -2.15 -10.89
N VAL A 147 -5.95 -3.14 -10.55
CA VAL A 147 -5.70 -4.31 -11.41
C VAL A 147 -7.00 -5.03 -11.79
N SER A 148 -7.99 -5.06 -10.92
CA SER A 148 -9.32 -5.66 -11.19
C SER A 148 -10.09 -4.94 -12.30
N GLN A 149 -9.79 -3.67 -12.55
CA GLN A 149 -10.35 -2.84 -13.62
C GLN A 149 -9.60 -3.00 -14.95
N THR A 150 -8.63 -3.92 -15.01
CA THR A 150 -7.79 -4.10 -16.19
C THR A 150 -7.86 -5.54 -16.69
N GLU A 151 -7.61 -5.72 -18.00
CA GLU A 151 -7.41 -7.02 -18.63
C GLU A 151 -6.09 -7.06 -19.39
N GLY A 152 -5.52 -8.24 -19.60
CA GLY A 152 -4.23 -8.45 -20.28
C GLY A 152 -3.40 -9.52 -19.60
N GLU A 153 -2.09 -9.46 -19.76
CA GLU A 153 -1.17 -10.45 -19.21
C GLU A 153 -1.25 -10.53 -17.67
N PRO A 154 -1.09 -11.73 -17.09
CA PRO A 154 -0.99 -11.88 -15.65
C PRO A 154 0.13 -11.00 -15.10
N LEU A 155 -0.13 -10.33 -13.96
CA LEU A 155 0.94 -9.59 -13.31
C LEU A 155 2.05 -10.55 -12.87
N PRO A 156 3.31 -10.12 -12.93
CA PRO A 156 4.40 -10.89 -12.33
C PRO A 156 4.05 -11.14 -10.87
N GLY A 157 3.77 -12.38 -10.54
CA GLY A 157 3.71 -12.81 -9.14
C GLY A 157 5.11 -12.67 -8.56
N LEU A 158 5.23 -12.14 -7.35
CA LEU A 158 6.39 -12.49 -6.56
C LEU A 158 6.30 -14.02 -6.45
N GLU A 159 7.30 -14.73 -6.96
CA GLU A 159 7.48 -16.13 -6.59
C GLU A 159 7.76 -16.16 -5.09
N THR A 160 6.67 -16.16 -4.31
CA THR A 160 6.74 -16.16 -2.85
C THR A 160 6.99 -17.55 -2.31
N GLU A 161 7.03 -18.55 -3.21
CA GLU A 161 7.32 -19.93 -2.87
C GLU A 161 8.78 -20.24 -3.20
N ALA A 162 9.51 -20.69 -2.20
CA ALA A 162 10.87 -21.19 -2.42
C ALA A 162 10.81 -22.47 -3.25
N ALA A 163 11.72 -22.61 -4.22
CA ALA A 163 11.87 -23.82 -5.03
C ALA A 163 13.12 -24.59 -4.61
N GLY A 164 13.05 -25.90 -4.69
CA GLY A 164 14.17 -26.80 -4.40
C GLY A 164 13.77 -27.99 -3.55
N ASP A 165 14.71 -28.91 -3.39
CA ASP A 165 14.58 -30.06 -2.50
C ASP A 165 15.03 -29.65 -1.08
N ALA A 166 14.13 -29.71 -0.12
CA ALA A 166 14.37 -29.36 1.28
C ALA A 166 13.85 -30.43 2.25
N ASP A 167 13.64 -31.65 1.78
CA ASP A 167 13.08 -32.73 2.58
C ASP A 167 13.92 -33.03 3.82
N ASP A 168 15.26 -32.98 3.71
CA ASP A 168 16.17 -33.15 4.84
C ASP A 168 16.36 -31.85 5.67
N LEU A 169 16.08 -30.71 5.10
CA LEU A 169 16.33 -29.40 5.73
C LEU A 169 15.29 -29.08 6.81
N VAL A 170 14.01 -29.34 6.56
CA VAL A 170 12.94 -29.07 7.54
C VAL A 170 13.15 -29.85 8.82
N PRO A 171 13.42 -31.19 8.82
CA PRO A 171 13.75 -31.93 10.03
C PRO A 171 14.98 -31.39 10.75
N ALA A 172 16.00 -30.96 10.00
CA ALA A 172 17.22 -30.37 10.59
C ALA A 172 16.93 -29.03 11.28
N LEU A 173 16.09 -28.18 10.70
CA LEU A 173 15.67 -26.90 11.29
C LEU A 173 14.83 -27.12 12.56
N LEU A 174 13.90 -28.06 12.54
CA LEU A 174 13.12 -28.43 13.71
C LEU A 174 14.00 -28.97 14.85
N HIS A 175 15.04 -29.73 14.51
CA HIS A 175 16.04 -30.17 15.49
C HIS A 175 16.88 -29.00 16.02
N ALA A 176 17.30 -28.09 15.14
CA ALA A 176 18.05 -26.89 15.57
C ALA A 176 17.25 -26.01 16.53
N ALA A 177 15.94 -25.88 16.34
CA ALA A 177 15.06 -25.16 17.24
C ALA A 177 15.15 -25.66 18.69
N THR A 178 15.24 -26.96 18.88
CA THR A 178 15.40 -27.54 20.23
C THR A 178 16.74 -27.15 20.88
N THR A 179 17.78 -26.96 20.09
CA THR A 179 19.10 -26.51 20.55
C THR A 179 19.11 -25.01 20.86
N LEU A 180 18.28 -24.24 20.14
CA LEU A 180 18.09 -22.80 20.34
C LEU A 180 17.06 -22.45 21.41
N ASP A 181 16.46 -23.46 22.04
CA ASP A 181 15.40 -23.30 23.03
C ASP A 181 14.16 -22.57 22.49
N ILE A 182 13.79 -22.86 21.21
CA ILE A 182 12.63 -22.32 20.52
C ILE A 182 11.53 -23.40 20.43
N ASP A 183 10.32 -23.08 20.90
CA ASP A 183 9.12 -23.95 20.71
C ASP A 183 8.55 -23.72 19.29
N VAL A 184 8.69 -24.69 18.41
CA VAL A 184 8.24 -24.61 17.01
C VAL A 184 6.98 -25.47 16.82
N ARG A 185 5.96 -24.86 16.24
CA ARG A 185 4.68 -25.51 15.92
C ARG A 185 4.38 -25.33 14.45
N VAL A 186 4.20 -26.43 13.73
CA VAL A 186 3.66 -26.41 12.37
C VAL A 186 2.16 -26.63 12.48
N VAL A 187 1.39 -25.59 12.16
CA VAL A 187 -0.06 -25.52 12.36
C VAL A 187 -0.82 -25.44 11.04
N ASP A 188 -2.08 -25.86 11.04
CA ASP A 188 -2.93 -25.70 9.87
C ASP A 188 -3.21 -24.23 9.58
N ALA A 189 -3.47 -23.90 8.30
CA ALA A 189 -3.71 -22.52 7.86
C ALA A 189 -4.85 -21.82 8.60
N ALA A 190 -5.83 -22.57 9.09
CA ALA A 190 -6.98 -22.06 9.84
C ALA A 190 -6.65 -21.77 11.32
N GLU A 191 -5.54 -22.30 11.84
CA GLU A 191 -5.13 -22.16 13.24
C GLU A 191 -4.14 -21.01 13.44
N LEU A 192 -3.51 -20.51 12.37
CA LEU A 192 -2.61 -19.37 12.45
C LEU A 192 -3.41 -18.07 12.63
N GLU A 193 -3.24 -17.39 13.76
CA GLU A 193 -4.00 -16.18 14.13
C GLU A 193 -3.76 -14.97 13.21
N HIS A 194 -2.72 -14.99 12.37
CA HIS A 194 -2.28 -13.86 11.55
C HIS A 194 -2.54 -14.04 10.05
N GLY A 195 -3.72 -14.53 9.68
CA GLY A 195 -4.27 -14.48 8.32
C GLY A 195 -3.32 -15.02 7.22
N ASP A 196 -2.78 -14.14 6.39
CA ASP A 196 -1.94 -14.49 5.24
C ASP A 196 -0.46 -14.71 5.57
N ALA A 197 -0.04 -14.54 6.83
CA ALA A 197 1.32 -14.81 7.23
C ALA A 197 1.69 -16.30 6.99
N LYS A 198 2.93 -16.53 6.57
CA LYS A 198 3.48 -17.88 6.38
C LYS A 198 4.01 -18.48 7.69
N GLY A 199 4.45 -17.63 8.60
CA GLY A 199 4.90 -17.95 9.94
C GLY A 199 4.84 -16.73 10.85
N VAL A 200 4.98 -16.92 12.14
CA VAL A 200 4.98 -15.87 13.17
C VAL A 200 5.90 -16.28 14.30
N CYS A 201 6.82 -15.41 14.68
CA CYS A 201 7.59 -15.55 15.91
C CYS A 201 6.95 -14.72 17.03
N LYS A 202 6.50 -15.40 18.10
CA LYS A 202 5.87 -14.77 19.26
C LYS A 202 6.91 -14.60 20.36
N HIS A 203 7.45 -13.38 20.49
CA HIS A 203 8.31 -13.04 21.61
C HIS A 203 7.44 -12.65 22.81
N ARG A 204 7.54 -13.38 23.91
CA ARG A 204 6.96 -12.96 25.19
C ARG A 204 7.89 -11.94 25.87
N THR A 205 7.62 -10.67 25.67
CA THR A 205 8.42 -9.53 26.20
C THR A 205 8.33 -9.30 27.70
N LEU A 206 7.57 -10.05 28.47
CA LEU A 206 7.34 -9.72 29.90
C LEU A 206 7.44 -10.86 30.90
N HIS A 207 7.62 -12.11 30.50
CA HIS A 207 7.89 -13.20 31.46
C HIS A 207 8.72 -14.30 30.79
N GLU A 208 9.71 -14.82 31.54
CA GLU A 208 10.55 -15.99 31.27
C GLU A 208 9.82 -17.09 30.50
N GLY A 209 9.88 -17.04 29.17
CA GLY A 209 9.27 -18.02 28.27
C GLY A 209 10.07 -18.14 27.01
N GLN A 210 10.23 -19.37 26.54
CA GLN A 210 10.85 -19.68 25.26
C GLN A 210 10.12 -18.95 24.12
N PRO A 211 10.83 -18.44 23.08
CA PRO A 211 10.21 -17.97 21.87
C PRO A 211 9.34 -19.08 21.25
N VAL A 212 8.16 -18.73 20.79
CA VAL A 212 7.27 -19.66 20.10
C VAL A 212 7.19 -19.26 18.63
N VAL A 213 7.57 -20.17 17.74
CA VAL A 213 7.43 -20.00 16.29
C VAL A 213 6.28 -20.86 15.80
N GLU A 214 5.29 -20.24 15.19
CA GLU A 214 4.20 -20.94 14.51
C GLU A 214 4.39 -20.78 13.00
N ALA A 215 4.47 -21.89 12.27
CA ALA A 215 4.59 -21.91 10.82
C ALA A 215 3.41 -22.66 10.20
N LYS A 216 2.89 -22.15 9.08
CA LYS A 216 1.80 -22.77 8.33
C LYS A 216 2.25 -24.11 7.72
N ALA A 217 1.51 -25.18 7.98
CA ALA A 217 1.70 -26.46 7.31
C ALA A 217 1.48 -26.31 5.79
N ARG A 218 2.40 -26.84 4.99
CA ARG A 218 2.32 -26.81 3.53
C ARG A 218 3.07 -27.97 2.89
N SER A 219 2.69 -28.33 1.66
CA SER A 219 3.33 -29.38 0.90
C SER A 219 4.72 -29.02 0.36
N ASN A 220 4.95 -27.72 0.11
CA ASN A 220 6.23 -27.20 -0.34
C ASN A 220 7.23 -27.10 0.84
N GLN A 221 8.09 -28.08 0.97
CA GLN A 221 9.08 -28.15 2.07
C GLN A 221 10.15 -27.07 1.97
N ALA A 222 10.54 -26.65 0.75
CA ALA A 222 11.49 -25.55 0.57
C ALA A 222 10.91 -24.23 1.10
N ASP A 223 9.63 -23.96 0.85
CA ASP A 223 8.97 -22.77 1.34
C ASP A 223 8.77 -22.80 2.87
N LEU A 224 8.50 -23.97 3.44
CA LEU A 224 8.46 -24.16 4.89
C LEU A 224 9.83 -23.92 5.52
N ALA A 225 10.90 -24.45 4.92
CA ALA A 225 12.27 -24.27 5.40
C ALA A 225 12.67 -22.77 5.43
N VAL A 226 12.39 -22.03 4.34
CA VAL A 226 12.66 -20.59 4.27
C VAL A 226 11.89 -19.84 5.35
N THR A 227 10.62 -20.19 5.58
CA THR A 227 9.82 -19.59 6.65
C THR A 227 10.43 -19.84 8.03
N LEU A 228 10.82 -21.08 8.34
CA LEU A 228 11.44 -21.40 9.62
C LEU A 228 12.76 -20.64 9.82
N VAL A 229 13.61 -20.56 8.80
CA VAL A 229 14.86 -19.77 8.87
C VAL A 229 14.58 -18.30 9.14
N HIS A 230 13.55 -17.74 8.50
CA HIS A 230 13.15 -16.34 8.70
C HIS A 230 12.69 -16.09 10.14
N GLU A 231 11.88 -16.99 10.69
CA GLU A 231 11.33 -16.83 12.04
C GLU A 231 12.36 -17.10 13.14
N TYR A 232 13.50 -17.77 12.85
CA TYR A 232 14.58 -18.00 13.80
C TYR A 232 15.58 -16.83 13.89
N ALA A 233 15.55 -15.90 12.90
CA ALA A 233 16.49 -14.78 12.81
C ALA A 233 16.04 -13.58 13.66
#